data_f059fb96c1fe9779c6534a97cfe10718
#
_entry.id   f059fb96c1fe9779c6534a97cfe10718
#
_cell.length_a   1.000
_cell.length_b   1.000
_cell.length_c   1.000
_cell.angle_alpha   90.00
_cell.angle_beta   90.00
_cell.angle_gamma   90.00
#
_symmetry.space_group_name_H-M   'P 1'
#
loop_
_entity.id
_entity.type
_entity.pdbx_description
1 polymer ?
#
loop_
_entity_poly.entity_id
_entity_poly.type
_entity_poly.pdbx_seq_one_letter_code
_entity_poly.pdbx_strand_id
1 'polypeptide(L)'
;MSRSRIVVADDNHDAADSLAQLLDLMGYDAVAVYDGEQAVRACHDLHPDLAILDVQMPLLDGCAAARQIRDEEDGRAPLLASLTALKLQDEPLSSGRDLFDTHLSKPLRIDELSSLLARTTAVPR
;
A
#
# COMPACT_ATOMS: atom_id res chain seq x y z
N MET A 1 7.97 -19.86 -10.56
CA MET A 1 6.90 -19.25 -9.77
C MET A 1 7.04 -17.75 -9.75
N SER A 2 5.95 -17.04 -9.89
CA SER A 2 6.02 -15.59 -9.89
C SER A 2 6.15 -15.07 -8.46
N ARG A 3 6.88 -13.96 -8.33
CA ARG A 3 7.03 -13.28 -7.06
C ARG A 3 5.76 -12.49 -6.76
N SER A 4 5.45 -12.34 -5.48
CA SER A 4 4.34 -11.46 -5.09
C SER A 4 4.65 -10.04 -5.49
N ARG A 5 3.67 -9.34 -6.04
CA ARG A 5 3.81 -7.96 -6.47
C ARG A 5 3.28 -7.03 -5.41
N ILE A 6 4.00 -5.95 -5.19
CA ILE A 6 3.65 -4.94 -4.19
C ILE A 6 3.76 -3.57 -4.82
N VAL A 7 2.72 -2.76 -4.66
CA VAL A 7 2.76 -1.35 -5.07
C VAL A 7 2.99 -0.52 -3.81
N VAL A 8 3.96 0.38 -3.86
CA VAL A 8 4.28 1.31 -2.79
C VAL A 8 4.01 2.72 -3.30
N ALA A 9 3.11 3.43 -2.66
CA ALA A 9 2.75 4.79 -3.06
C ALA A 9 3.09 5.77 -1.94
N ASP A 10 3.97 6.73 -2.24
CA ASP A 10 4.39 7.76 -1.30
C ASP A 10 4.88 8.93 -2.12
N ASP A 11 4.41 10.14 -1.81
CA ASP A 11 4.83 11.33 -2.55
C ASP A 11 6.29 11.71 -2.30
N ASN A 12 6.86 11.20 -1.20
CA ASN A 12 8.30 11.31 -0.99
C ASN A 12 8.99 10.23 -1.82
N HIS A 13 9.62 10.62 -2.93
CA HIS A 13 10.24 9.68 -3.86
C HIS A 13 11.29 8.81 -3.20
N ASP A 14 12.11 9.39 -2.33
CA ASP A 14 13.16 8.63 -1.66
C ASP A 14 12.55 7.55 -0.75
N ALA A 15 11.48 7.89 -0.05
CA ALA A 15 10.81 6.94 0.83
C ALA A 15 10.20 5.80 0.03
N ALA A 16 9.50 6.12 -1.05
CA ALA A 16 8.88 5.09 -1.90
C ALA A 16 9.95 4.19 -2.52
N ASP A 17 10.99 4.78 -3.07
CA ASP A 17 12.05 4.03 -3.72
C ASP A 17 12.80 3.14 -2.73
N SER A 18 13.08 3.66 -1.54
CA SER A 18 13.80 2.90 -0.52
C SER A 18 13.00 1.70 -0.05
N LEU A 19 11.70 1.89 0.16
CA LEU A 19 10.84 0.79 0.58
C LEU A 19 10.71 -0.26 -0.52
N ALA A 20 10.57 0.19 -1.77
CA ALA A 20 10.50 -0.75 -2.89
C ALA A 20 11.79 -1.55 -3.01
N GLN A 21 12.94 -0.92 -2.84
CA GLN A 21 14.22 -1.62 -2.88
C GLN A 21 14.33 -2.65 -1.76
N LEU A 22 13.89 -2.29 -0.57
CA LEU A 22 13.91 -3.22 0.55
C LEU A 22 13.04 -4.44 0.25
N LEU A 23 11.86 -4.22 -0.29
CA LEU A 23 10.95 -5.31 -0.63
C LEU A 23 11.54 -6.21 -1.73
N ASP A 24 12.20 -5.62 -2.71
CA ASP A 24 12.89 -6.40 -3.75
C ASP A 24 13.97 -7.29 -3.14
N LEU A 25 14.73 -6.74 -2.20
CA LEU A 25 15.76 -7.52 -1.50
C LEU A 25 15.18 -8.66 -0.68
N MET A 26 13.94 -8.50 -0.22
CA MET A 26 13.25 -9.54 0.54
C MET A 26 12.59 -10.60 -0.35
N GLY A 27 12.68 -10.45 -1.66
CA GLY A 27 12.16 -11.46 -2.59
C GLY A 27 10.82 -11.11 -3.22
N TYR A 28 10.36 -9.87 -3.07
CA TYR A 28 9.10 -9.41 -3.65
C TYR A 28 9.36 -8.57 -4.89
N ASP A 29 8.36 -8.41 -5.72
CA ASP A 29 8.43 -7.58 -6.92
C ASP A 29 7.72 -6.26 -6.61
N ALA A 30 8.48 -5.24 -6.23
CA ALA A 30 7.92 -3.99 -5.75
C ALA A 30 8.05 -2.87 -6.76
N VAL A 31 6.98 -2.07 -6.88
CA VAL A 31 6.93 -0.92 -7.77
C VAL A 31 6.61 0.32 -6.93
N ALA A 32 7.42 1.36 -7.07
CA ALA A 32 7.21 2.62 -6.39
C ALA A 32 6.42 3.56 -7.30
N VAL A 33 5.40 4.19 -6.75
CA VAL A 33 4.66 5.26 -7.40
C VAL A 33 4.55 6.44 -6.43
N TYR A 34 4.19 7.61 -6.92
CA TYR A 34 4.43 8.83 -6.17
C TYR A 34 3.18 9.67 -5.93
N ASP A 35 2.03 9.21 -6.37
CA ASP A 35 0.76 9.86 -6.05
C ASP A 35 -0.38 8.86 -6.16
N GLY A 36 -1.58 9.31 -5.75
CA GLY A 36 -2.73 8.43 -5.70
C GLY A 36 -3.22 7.97 -7.07
N GLU A 37 -3.12 8.82 -8.07
CA GLU A 37 -3.53 8.44 -9.42
C GLU A 37 -2.63 7.36 -9.98
N GLN A 38 -1.33 7.49 -9.76
CA GLN A 38 -0.37 6.47 -10.16
C GLN A 38 -0.62 5.16 -9.42
N ALA A 39 -1.00 5.25 -8.14
CA ALA A 39 -1.30 4.06 -7.35
C ALA A 39 -2.50 3.31 -7.92
N VAL A 40 -3.57 4.02 -8.24
CA VAL A 40 -4.76 3.41 -8.82
C VAL A 40 -4.43 2.74 -10.15
N ARG A 41 -3.71 3.44 -11.01
CA ARG A 41 -3.32 2.92 -12.32
C ARG A 41 -2.44 1.68 -12.19
N ALA A 42 -1.46 1.73 -11.27
CA ALA A 42 -0.56 0.59 -11.06
C ALA A 42 -1.33 -0.63 -10.56
N CYS A 43 -2.27 -0.44 -9.65
CA CYS A 43 -3.08 -1.55 -9.15
C CYS A 43 -3.94 -2.14 -10.26
N HIS A 44 -4.49 -1.28 -11.12
CA HIS A 44 -5.30 -1.75 -12.24
C HIS A 44 -4.46 -2.55 -13.25
N ASP A 45 -3.25 -2.06 -13.55
CA ASP A 45 -2.42 -2.68 -14.58
C ASP A 45 -1.69 -3.92 -14.08
N LEU A 46 -1.24 -3.91 -12.83
CA LEU A 46 -0.35 -4.94 -12.31
C LEU A 46 -1.04 -5.98 -11.45
N HIS A 47 -2.22 -5.68 -10.94
CA HIS A 47 -2.96 -6.56 -10.03
C HIS A 47 -2.06 -7.06 -8.90
N PRO A 48 -1.52 -6.14 -8.07
CA PRO A 48 -0.60 -6.53 -7.01
C PRO A 48 -1.30 -7.33 -5.92
N ASP A 49 -0.51 -8.04 -5.13
CA ASP A 49 -1.03 -8.76 -3.97
C ASP A 49 -1.19 -7.84 -2.77
N LEU A 50 -0.41 -6.77 -2.73
CA LEU A 50 -0.41 -5.80 -1.65
C LEU A 50 -0.16 -4.41 -2.21
N ALA A 51 -0.88 -3.42 -1.70
CA ALA A 51 -0.61 -2.02 -2.00
C ALA A 51 -0.43 -1.29 -0.67
N ILE A 52 0.70 -0.62 -0.51
CA ILE A 52 1.00 0.21 0.66
C ILE A 52 0.85 1.66 0.22
N LEU A 53 -0.13 2.36 0.79
CA LEU A 53 -0.50 3.70 0.35
C LEU A 53 -0.29 4.71 1.46
N ASP A 54 0.53 5.74 1.18
CA ASP A 54 0.62 6.88 2.07
C ASP A 54 -0.73 7.60 2.06
N VAL A 55 -1.26 7.87 3.23
CA VAL A 55 -2.56 8.52 3.35
C VAL A 55 -2.50 9.95 2.84
N GLN A 56 -1.38 10.62 3.04
CA GLN A 56 -1.20 12.03 2.65
C GLN A 56 -0.40 12.15 1.37
N MET A 57 -1.10 12.18 0.24
CA MET A 57 -0.49 12.33 -1.07
C MET A 57 -1.21 13.44 -1.85
N PRO A 58 -0.48 14.12 -2.76
CA PRO A 58 -1.12 15.11 -3.63
C PRO A 58 -2.01 14.44 -4.68
N LEU A 59 -2.86 15.25 -5.31
CA LEU A 59 -3.78 14.89 -6.38
C LEU A 59 -4.90 13.99 -5.88
N LEU A 60 -4.58 12.77 -5.48
CA LEU A 60 -5.55 11.82 -4.97
C LEU A 60 -4.92 11.18 -3.72
N ASP A 61 -5.47 11.47 -2.55
CA ASP A 61 -4.88 10.95 -1.31
C ASP A 61 -5.08 9.45 -1.18
N GLY A 62 -4.42 8.86 -0.18
CA GLY A 62 -4.42 7.41 -0.01
C GLY A 62 -5.81 6.84 0.24
N CYS A 63 -6.67 7.56 0.95
CA CYS A 63 -8.02 7.08 1.22
C CYS A 63 -8.87 7.06 -0.06
N ALA A 64 -8.79 8.13 -0.85
CA ALA A 64 -9.50 8.19 -2.12
C ALA A 64 -8.97 7.14 -3.10
N ALA A 65 -7.64 6.94 -3.12
CA ALA A 65 -7.04 5.92 -3.96
C ALA A 65 -7.52 4.53 -3.55
N ALA A 66 -7.57 4.24 -2.25
CA ALA A 66 -8.02 2.94 -1.76
C ALA A 66 -9.47 2.68 -2.16
N ARG A 67 -10.33 3.70 -2.03
CA ARG A 67 -11.74 3.56 -2.43
C ARG A 67 -11.84 3.25 -3.92
N GLN A 68 -11.09 3.96 -4.73
CA GLN A 68 -11.12 3.76 -6.17
C GLN A 68 -10.60 2.38 -6.57
N ILE A 69 -9.53 1.93 -5.91
CA ILE A 69 -8.97 0.60 -6.15
C ILE A 69 -10.01 -0.47 -5.83
N ARG A 70 -10.68 -0.36 -4.68
CA ARG A 70 -11.70 -1.35 -4.32
C ARG A 70 -12.87 -1.36 -5.29
N ASP A 71 -13.31 -0.16 -5.71
CA ASP A 71 -14.44 -0.06 -6.64
C ASP A 71 -14.10 -0.65 -8.01
N GLU A 72 -12.90 -0.39 -8.51
CA GLU A 72 -12.51 -0.85 -9.84
C GLU A 72 -12.18 -2.34 -9.88
N GLU A 73 -11.64 -2.88 -8.79
CA GLU A 73 -11.19 -4.26 -8.78
C GLU A 73 -12.27 -5.25 -8.35
N ASP A 74 -13.34 -4.78 -7.79
CA ASP A 74 -14.57 -5.55 -7.53
C ASP A 74 -14.30 -6.96 -7.00
N GLY A 75 -13.82 -7.05 -5.78
CA GLY A 75 -13.55 -8.34 -5.15
C GLY A 75 -12.17 -8.91 -5.42
N ARG A 76 -11.41 -8.27 -6.29
CA ARG A 76 -10.03 -8.66 -6.58
C ARG A 76 -9.04 -7.63 -6.09
N ALA A 77 -9.50 -6.72 -5.24
CA ALA A 77 -8.62 -5.68 -4.71
C ALA A 77 -7.45 -6.31 -3.96
N PRO A 78 -6.26 -5.72 -4.06
CA PRO A 78 -5.14 -6.20 -3.27
C PRO A 78 -5.38 -5.98 -1.79
N LEU A 79 -4.57 -6.62 -0.96
CA LEU A 79 -4.53 -6.25 0.45
C LEU A 79 -4.06 -4.80 0.52
N LEU A 80 -4.81 -3.95 1.21
CA LEU A 80 -4.49 -2.52 1.27
C LEU A 80 -3.98 -2.16 2.65
N ALA A 81 -2.81 -1.53 2.69
CA ALA A 81 -2.19 -1.07 3.92
C ALA A 81 -2.03 0.44 3.84
N SER A 82 -2.49 1.15 4.86
CA SER A 82 -2.23 2.58 4.96
C SER A 82 -0.87 2.82 5.61
N LEU A 83 -0.22 3.91 5.22
CA LEU A 83 1.04 4.32 5.82
C LEU A 83 0.91 5.79 6.15
N THR A 84 1.11 6.16 7.42
CA THR A 84 0.92 7.54 7.84
C THR A 84 1.88 7.90 8.96
N ALA A 85 2.30 9.17 8.98
CA ALA A 85 3.07 9.73 10.08
C ALA A 85 2.18 10.11 11.26
N LEU A 86 0.86 10.19 11.03
CA LEU A 86 -0.07 10.53 12.09
C LEU A 86 -0.43 9.28 12.89
N LYS A 87 -0.63 9.46 14.18
CA LYS A 87 -1.14 8.37 15.00
C LYS A 87 -2.59 8.10 14.62
N LEU A 88 -2.98 6.84 14.63
CA LEU A 88 -4.34 6.48 14.25
C LEU A 88 -5.39 7.18 15.10
N GLN A 89 -5.10 7.38 16.37
CA GLN A 89 -6.03 8.04 17.30
C GLN A 89 -6.23 9.51 16.99
N ASP A 90 -5.34 10.11 16.22
CA ASP A 90 -5.44 11.51 15.82
C ASP A 90 -6.23 11.70 14.54
N GLU A 91 -6.62 10.61 13.87
CA GLU A 91 -7.36 10.69 12.62
C GLU A 91 -8.86 10.70 12.89
N PRO A 92 -9.62 11.47 12.09
CA PRO A 92 -11.08 11.40 12.20
C PRO A 92 -11.57 10.00 11.87
N LEU A 93 -12.63 9.57 12.56
CA LEU A 93 -13.18 8.24 12.33
C LEU A 93 -13.69 8.06 10.90
N SER A 94 -14.04 9.16 10.25
CA SER A 94 -14.55 9.13 8.88
C SER A 94 -13.46 9.12 7.81
N SER A 95 -12.22 8.96 8.18
CA SER A 95 -11.10 9.15 7.26
C SER A 95 -10.82 7.95 6.34
N GLY A 96 -11.76 7.03 6.18
CA GLY A 96 -11.60 5.91 5.28
C GLY A 96 -10.82 4.74 5.85
N ARG A 97 -10.79 4.62 7.18
CA ARG A 97 -10.05 3.54 7.84
C ARG A 97 -10.54 2.17 7.41
N ASP A 98 -11.83 2.04 7.13
CA ASP A 98 -12.40 0.78 6.71
C ASP A 98 -11.98 0.36 5.30
N LEU A 99 -11.37 1.26 4.56
CA LEU A 99 -10.89 0.96 3.21
C LEU A 99 -9.59 0.17 3.22
N PHE A 100 -8.91 0.14 4.35
CA PHE A 100 -7.62 -0.52 4.49
C PHE A 100 -7.74 -1.77 5.34
N ASP A 101 -7.03 -2.79 4.94
CA ASP A 101 -6.98 -4.05 5.70
C ASP A 101 -6.07 -3.94 6.90
N THR A 102 -5.08 -3.06 6.83
CA THR A 102 -4.18 -2.83 7.96
C THR A 102 -3.65 -1.39 7.89
N HIS A 103 -3.10 -0.94 9.00
CA HIS A 103 -2.57 0.41 9.12
C HIS A 103 -1.14 0.37 9.66
N LEU A 104 -0.25 1.08 8.99
CA LEU A 104 1.15 1.16 9.36
C LEU A 104 1.51 2.60 9.72
N SER A 105 2.40 2.77 10.68
CA SER A 105 2.88 4.09 11.10
C SER A 105 4.30 4.32 10.58
N LYS A 106 4.62 5.57 10.31
CA LYS A 106 5.99 5.97 10.01
C LYS A 106 6.71 6.32 11.30
N PRO A 107 7.97 5.94 11.47
CA PRO A 107 8.78 5.18 10.53
C PRO A 107 8.36 3.71 10.52
N LEU A 108 8.36 3.10 9.34
CA LEU A 108 7.94 1.72 9.20
C LEU A 108 8.98 0.78 9.81
N ARG A 109 8.52 -0.14 10.65
CA ARG A 109 9.39 -1.09 11.33
C ARG A 109 9.47 -2.38 10.54
N ILE A 110 10.65 -2.99 10.55
CA ILE A 110 10.89 -4.24 9.82
C ILE A 110 9.96 -5.36 10.32
N ASP A 111 9.74 -5.44 11.63
CA ASP A 111 8.88 -6.49 12.18
C ASP A 111 7.41 -6.31 11.77
N GLU A 112 6.94 -5.07 11.70
CA GLU A 112 5.58 -4.80 11.22
C GLU A 112 5.46 -5.16 9.74
N LEU A 113 6.46 -4.79 8.96
CA LEU A 113 6.48 -5.10 7.54
C LEU A 113 6.51 -6.61 7.31
N SER A 114 7.35 -7.32 8.05
CA SER A 114 7.45 -8.77 7.94
C SER A 114 6.13 -9.46 8.27
N SER A 115 5.43 -8.99 9.29
CA SER A 115 4.12 -9.54 9.66
C SER A 115 3.10 -9.33 8.54
N LEU A 116 3.11 -8.15 7.94
CA LEU A 116 2.20 -7.86 6.84
C LEU A 116 2.51 -8.72 5.62
N LEU A 117 3.78 -8.89 5.30
CA LEU A 117 4.20 -9.71 4.17
C LEU A 117 3.83 -11.17 4.37
N ALA A 118 3.92 -11.67 5.60
CA ALA A 118 3.51 -13.03 5.90
C ALA A 118 2.02 -13.23 5.62
N ARG A 119 1.19 -12.25 5.94
CA ARG A 119 -0.25 -12.30 5.63
C ARG A 119 -0.47 -12.35 4.13
N THR A 120 0.30 -11.56 3.39
CA THR A 120 0.18 -11.48 1.94
C THR A 120 0.51 -12.81 1.28
N THR A 121 1.59 -13.43 1.69
CA THR A 121 2.04 -14.70 1.10
C THR A 121 1.24 -15.90 1.58
N ALA A 122 0.55 -15.77 2.71
CA ALA A 122 -0.24 -16.87 3.25
C ALA A 122 -1.60 -16.99 2.60
N VAL A 123 -2.03 -15.99 1.84
CA VAL A 123 -3.34 -16.02 1.20
C VAL A 123 -3.29 -16.94 -0.03
N PRO A 124 -4.17 -17.92 -0.14
CA PRO A 124 -4.19 -18.78 -1.32
C PRO A 124 -4.53 -18.00 -2.58
N ARG A 125 -3.94 -18.37 -3.66
CA ARG A 125 -4.16 -17.74 -4.95
C ARG A 125 -4.93 -18.65 -5.89
#